data_0fa103a455ea7b4a5c3c0e7a1f18a969
#
_entry.id   0fa103a455ea7b4a5c3c0e7a1f18a969
#
_cell.length_a   1.000
_cell.length_b   1.000
_cell.length_c   1.000
_cell.angle_alpha   90.00
_cell.angle_beta   90.00
_cell.angle_gamma   90.00
#
_symmetry.space_group_name_H-M   'P 1'
#
loop_
_entity.id
_entity.type
_entity.pdbx_description
1 polymer ?
#
loop_
_entity_poly.entity_id
_entity_poly.type
_entity_poly.pdbx_seq_one_letter_code
_entity_poly.pdbx_strand_id
1 'polypeptide(L)'
;MKPITVTQLNEYIAKILRSDINLSKIVVIGEISGYRYRAGKHIFFDLIDGNSKISCNIWESYRGYIDEKIIDNGKKVIVIGSVNPYSKNGTYSLNKR
;
A
#
# COMPACT_ATOMS: atom_id res chain seq x y z
N MET A 1 -21.58 -27.33 3.24
CA MET A 1 -20.72 -26.21 3.65
C MET A 1 -21.58 -25.06 4.15
N LYS A 2 -21.30 -24.56 5.33
CA LYS A 2 -22.07 -23.44 5.88
C LYS A 2 -21.61 -22.13 5.27
N PRO A 3 -22.53 -21.22 4.93
CA PRO A 3 -22.14 -19.92 4.43
C PRO A 3 -21.50 -19.05 5.53
N ILE A 4 -20.62 -18.17 5.13
CA ILE A 4 -20.04 -17.15 6.01
C ILE A 4 -20.43 -15.78 5.50
N THR A 5 -20.34 -14.77 6.36
CA THR A 5 -20.64 -13.40 5.96
C THR A 5 -19.49 -12.80 5.17
N VAL A 6 -19.76 -11.69 4.47
CA VAL A 6 -18.71 -10.93 3.78
C VAL A 6 -17.66 -10.45 4.78
N THR A 7 -18.10 -9.98 5.96
CA THR A 7 -17.17 -9.56 7.01
C THR A 7 -16.25 -10.69 7.45
N GLN A 8 -16.82 -11.89 7.67
CA GLN A 8 -16.00 -13.04 8.05
C GLN A 8 -14.98 -13.41 6.99
N LEU A 9 -15.36 -13.38 5.72
CA LEU A 9 -14.43 -13.65 4.62
C LEU A 9 -13.31 -12.61 4.57
N ASN A 10 -13.66 -11.34 4.60
CA ASN A 10 -12.68 -10.26 4.52
C ASN A 10 -11.73 -10.27 5.72
N GLU A 11 -12.23 -10.55 6.92
CA GLU A 11 -11.40 -10.66 8.11
C GLU A 11 -10.45 -11.86 8.03
N TYR A 12 -10.91 -12.96 7.48
CA TYR A 12 -10.07 -14.13 7.29
C TYR A 12 -8.91 -13.85 6.33
N ILE A 13 -9.22 -13.22 5.19
CA ILE A 13 -8.20 -12.83 4.21
C ILE A 13 -7.21 -11.83 4.83
N ALA A 14 -7.72 -10.85 5.55
CA ALA A 14 -6.88 -9.85 6.21
C ALA A 14 -5.92 -10.49 7.22
N LYS A 15 -6.41 -11.48 7.97
CA LYS A 15 -5.59 -12.21 8.93
C LYS A 15 -4.45 -12.95 8.24
N ILE A 16 -4.72 -13.59 7.12
CA ILE A 16 -3.69 -14.29 6.34
C ILE A 16 -2.65 -13.31 5.83
N LEU A 17 -3.08 -12.17 5.27
CA LEU A 17 -2.14 -11.15 4.78
C LEU A 17 -1.26 -10.58 5.90
N ARG A 18 -1.85 -10.31 7.07
CA ARG A 18 -1.09 -9.78 8.21
C ARG A 18 -0.08 -10.77 8.77
N SER A 19 -0.38 -12.06 8.69
CA SER A 19 0.48 -13.10 9.27
C SER A 19 1.56 -13.61 8.32
N ASP A 20 1.54 -13.19 7.05
CA ASP A 20 2.55 -13.60 6.08
C ASP A 20 3.80 -12.74 6.27
N ILE A 21 4.88 -13.39 6.69
CA ILE A 21 6.15 -12.70 6.95
C ILE A 21 6.74 -12.05 5.70
N ASN A 22 6.49 -12.61 4.52
CA ASN A 22 7.00 -12.07 3.26
C ASN A 22 6.35 -10.74 2.90
N LEU A 23 5.14 -10.49 3.42
CA LEU A 23 4.41 -9.25 3.18
C LEU A 23 4.66 -8.20 4.26
N SER A 24 5.33 -8.57 5.34
CA SER A 24 5.62 -7.64 6.44
C SER A 24 6.77 -6.68 6.11
N LYS A 25 7.64 -7.08 5.23
CA LYS A 25 8.70 -6.22 4.69
C LYS A 25 9.02 -6.67 3.28
N ILE A 26 8.72 -5.81 2.33
CA ILE A 26 8.85 -6.14 0.91
C ILE A 26 9.43 -4.93 0.17
N VAL A 27 10.16 -5.21 -0.90
CA VAL A 27 10.78 -4.20 -1.76
C VAL A 27 10.12 -4.28 -3.12
N VAL A 28 9.47 -3.20 -3.54
CA VAL A 28 8.68 -3.18 -4.77
C VAL A 28 9.16 -2.06 -5.67
N ILE A 29 9.37 -2.37 -6.94
CA ILE A 29 9.75 -1.38 -7.95
C ILE A 29 8.54 -1.05 -8.81
N GLY A 30 8.37 0.23 -9.14
CA GLY A 30 7.31 0.67 -10.02
C GLY A 30 7.38 2.15 -10.32
N GLU A 31 6.39 2.63 -11.04
CA GLU A 31 6.28 4.03 -11.41
C GLU A 31 5.14 4.68 -10.64
N ILE A 32 5.34 5.91 -10.19
CA ILE A 32 4.32 6.67 -9.47
C ILE A 32 3.26 7.17 -10.44
N SER A 33 2.01 6.95 -10.09
CA SER A 33 0.86 7.44 -10.83
C SER A 33 -0.21 7.90 -9.84
N GLY A 34 -1.02 8.88 -10.21
CA GLY A 34 -2.10 9.36 -9.35
C GLY A 34 -1.63 9.93 -8.02
N TYR A 35 -0.50 10.61 -8.01
CA TYR A 35 0.05 11.21 -6.80
C TYR A 35 -0.94 12.21 -6.21
N ARG A 36 -1.20 12.05 -4.92
CA ARG A 36 -2.09 12.92 -4.16
C ARG A 36 -1.42 13.32 -2.86
N TYR A 37 -1.30 14.62 -2.68
CA TYR A 37 -0.79 15.20 -1.46
C TYR A 37 -1.96 15.72 -0.65
N ARG A 38 -2.11 15.22 0.57
CA ARG A 38 -3.10 15.75 1.48
C ARG A 38 -2.41 16.63 2.52
N ALA A 39 -2.72 17.91 2.45
CA ALA A 39 -2.14 19.00 3.23
C ALA A 39 -1.58 18.56 4.59
N GLY A 40 -0.26 18.48 4.70
CA GLY A 40 0.44 18.18 5.94
C GLY A 40 0.31 16.75 6.47
N LYS A 41 -0.48 15.90 5.80
CA LYS A 41 -0.77 14.55 6.29
C LYS A 41 -0.08 13.47 5.45
N HIS A 42 -0.85 12.48 5.03
CA HIS A 42 -0.32 11.31 4.33
C HIS A 42 -0.17 11.57 2.85
N ILE A 43 0.77 10.87 2.23
CA ILE A 43 0.97 10.88 0.79
C ILE A 43 0.35 9.61 0.21
N PHE A 44 -0.43 9.74 -0.85
CA PHE A 44 -1.06 8.62 -1.54
C PHE A 44 -0.72 8.65 -3.01
N PHE A 45 -0.40 7.50 -3.57
CA PHE A 45 -0.22 7.32 -5.00
C PHE A 45 -0.44 5.86 -5.36
N ASP A 46 -0.56 5.59 -6.65
CA ASP A 46 -0.53 4.23 -7.16
C ASP A 46 0.88 3.92 -7.64
N LEU A 47 1.36 2.74 -7.31
CA LEU A 47 2.60 2.21 -7.86
C LEU A 47 2.21 1.27 -8.98
N ILE A 48 2.67 1.56 -10.20
CA ILE A 48 2.28 0.82 -11.39
C ILE A 48 3.48 0.22 -12.11
N ASP A 49 3.22 -0.83 -12.86
CA ASP A 49 4.10 -1.31 -13.93
C ASP A 49 3.25 -1.43 -15.20
N GLY A 50 3.69 -2.08 -16.23
CA GLY A 50 2.94 -2.18 -17.48
C GLY A 50 1.63 -2.96 -17.39
N ASN A 51 1.41 -3.72 -16.32
CA ASN A 51 0.31 -4.67 -16.24
C ASN A 51 -0.57 -4.53 -14.99
N SER A 52 -0.04 -3.96 -13.92
CA SER A 52 -0.70 -3.97 -12.62
C SER A 52 -0.45 -2.70 -11.85
N LYS A 53 -1.26 -2.51 -10.81
CA LYS A 53 -1.09 -1.40 -9.88
C LYS A 53 -1.37 -1.83 -8.45
N ILE A 54 -0.78 -1.12 -7.51
CA ILE A 54 -1.10 -1.24 -6.08
C ILE A 54 -1.14 0.15 -5.47
N SER A 55 -2.11 0.39 -4.60
CA SER A 55 -2.16 1.64 -3.84
C SER A 55 -1.02 1.68 -2.84
N CYS A 56 -0.35 2.82 -2.77
CA CYS A 56 0.78 3.03 -1.88
C CYS A 56 0.52 4.23 -0.98
N ASN A 57 0.84 4.06 0.30
CA ASN A 57 0.64 5.09 1.31
C ASN A 57 1.95 5.40 2.00
N ILE A 58 2.22 6.70 2.21
CA ILE A 58 3.30 7.14 3.09
C ILE A 58 2.65 7.94 4.20
N TRP A 59 2.64 7.38 5.40
CA TRP A 59 2.02 8.03 6.55
C TRP A 59 2.85 9.22 7.00
N GLU A 60 2.20 10.22 7.55
CA GLU A 60 2.81 11.48 8.00
C GLU A 60 4.07 11.25 8.84
N SER A 61 4.05 10.27 9.72
CA SER A 61 5.19 9.97 10.60
C SER A 61 6.47 9.56 9.86
N TYR A 62 6.34 9.11 8.62
CA TYR A 62 7.48 8.65 7.81
C TYR A 62 7.97 9.70 6.80
N ARG A 63 7.25 10.81 6.63
CA ARG A 63 7.57 11.80 5.62
C ARG A 63 8.92 12.47 5.85
N GLY A 64 9.33 12.63 7.11
CA GLY A 64 10.61 13.24 7.44
C GLY A 64 11.83 12.41 7.05
N TYR A 65 11.64 11.16 6.66
CA TYR A 65 12.71 10.23 6.31
C TYR A 65 12.89 10.06 4.81
N ILE A 66 12.14 10.80 4.00
CA ILE A 66 12.18 10.67 2.54
C ILE A 66 12.40 12.04 1.90
N ASP A 67 13.02 12.02 0.72
CA ASP A 67 13.11 13.20 -0.13
C ASP A 67 11.83 13.28 -0.98
N GLU A 68 10.90 14.14 -0.60
CA GLU A 68 9.63 14.28 -1.31
C GLU A 68 9.80 14.75 -2.76
N LYS A 69 10.96 15.28 -3.12
CA LYS A 69 11.24 15.70 -4.50
C LYS A 69 11.26 14.54 -5.48
N ILE A 70 11.50 13.32 -5.01
CA ILE A 70 11.47 12.13 -5.86
C ILE A 70 10.06 11.59 -6.06
N ILE A 71 9.08 12.09 -5.29
CA ILE A 71 7.72 11.62 -5.34
C ILE A 71 6.91 12.50 -6.27
N ASP A 72 6.76 12.06 -7.50
CA ASP A 72 5.97 12.75 -8.50
C ASP A 72 5.52 11.74 -9.56
N ASN A 73 4.45 12.07 -10.27
CA ASN A 73 3.92 11.22 -11.33
C ASN A 73 4.99 10.97 -12.41
N GLY A 74 5.07 9.73 -12.85
CA GLY A 74 6.02 9.31 -13.87
C GLY A 74 7.40 8.94 -13.33
N LYS A 75 7.67 9.15 -12.05
CA LYS A 75 8.95 8.76 -11.46
C LYS A 75 9.00 7.27 -11.17
N LYS A 76 10.09 6.64 -11.56
CA LYS A 76 10.36 5.24 -11.22
C LYS A 76 11.02 5.16 -9.86
N VAL A 77 10.45 4.40 -8.96
CA VAL A 77 10.90 4.34 -7.58
C VAL A 77 10.94 2.90 -7.07
N ILE A 78 11.67 2.72 -5.98
CA ILE A 78 11.67 1.50 -5.18
C ILE A 78 11.05 1.85 -3.83
N VAL A 79 10.02 1.10 -3.45
CA VAL A 79 9.33 1.28 -2.17
C VAL A 79 9.64 0.10 -1.27
N ILE A 80 10.15 0.39 -0.08
CA ILE A 80 10.30 -0.60 0.97
C ILE A 80 9.13 -0.42 1.92
N GLY A 81 8.34 -1.46 2.09
CA GLY A 81 7.14 -1.35 2.88
C GLY A 81 6.53 -2.67 3.29
N SER A 82 5.32 -2.60 3.79
CA SER A 82 4.52 -3.76 4.16
C SER A 82 3.17 -3.71 3.47
N VAL A 83 2.64 -4.89 3.15
CA VAL A 83 1.28 -5.00 2.61
C VAL A 83 0.31 -5.05 3.77
N ASN A 84 -0.65 -4.14 3.76
CA ASN A 84 -1.65 -4.03 4.82
C ASN A 84 -3.05 -4.17 4.25
N PRO A 85 -3.85 -5.09 4.78
CA PRO A 85 -5.24 -5.24 4.35
C PRO A 85 -6.13 -4.18 4.96
N TYR A 86 -7.17 -3.81 4.23
CA TYR A 86 -8.27 -3.01 4.72
C TYR A 86 -9.54 -3.84 4.62
N SER A 87 -9.86 -4.55 5.69
CA SER A 87 -10.89 -5.59 5.67
C SER A 87 -12.28 -5.06 5.36
N LYS A 88 -12.61 -3.85 5.77
CA LYS A 88 -13.90 -3.23 5.45
C LYS A 88 -14.20 -3.18 3.96
N ASN A 89 -13.17 -2.93 3.15
CA ASN A 89 -13.34 -2.78 1.70
C ASN A 89 -12.88 -3.99 0.91
N GLY A 90 -12.31 -4.99 1.57
CA GLY A 90 -11.74 -6.14 0.86
C GLY A 90 -10.56 -5.77 -0.01
N THR A 91 -9.78 -4.77 0.40
CA THR A 91 -8.63 -4.28 -0.35
C THR A 91 -7.34 -4.41 0.47
N TYR A 92 -6.22 -4.17 -0.20
CA TYR A 92 -4.93 -4.08 0.46
C TYR A 92 -4.12 -2.95 -0.16
N SER A 93 -3.11 -2.49 0.57
CA SER A 93 -2.23 -1.43 0.11
C SER A 93 -0.80 -1.67 0.57
N LEU A 94 0.14 -1.01 -0.08
CA LEU A 94 1.55 -1.02 0.30
C LEU A 94 1.81 0.22 1.16
N ASN A 95 2.20 0.01 2.40
CA ASN A 95 2.56 1.10 3.30
C ASN A 95 4.08 1.22 3.37
N LYS A 96 4.62 2.38 3.02
CA LYS A 96 6.05 2.64 3.11
C LYS A 96 6.50 2.59 4.57
N ARG A 97 7.59 1.91 4.77
CA ARG A 97 8.22 1.82 6.10
C ARG A 97 9.45 2.68 6.18
#